data_82a189c94fd682076a2d1fee519dddc7
#
_entry.id   82a189c94fd682076a2d1fee519dddc7
#
_cell.length_a   1.000
_cell.length_b   1.000
_cell.length_c   1.000
_cell.angle_alpha   90.00
_cell.angle_beta   90.00
_cell.angle_gamma   90.00
#
_symmetry.space_group_name_H-M   'P 1'
#
loop_
_entity.id
_entity.type
_entity.pdbx_description
1 polymer ?
#
loop_
_entity_poly.entity_id
_entity_poly.type
_entity_poly.pdbx_seq_one_letter_code
_entity_poly.pdbx_strand_id
1 'polypeptide(L)'
;MHMANGTLLVGEPMGLFIAQQEGAFEDVESYLLCNCGAEFNVAVGLARLQHKVGYFTKLGDDPFAKKIVKMMNQEKINTDLIQYSDEHPTGFMLKGKVSSGNPHIFYFRKNSAASTLCGDDIEKLDFSAYDSIHMTGITPALSNATKEATERLLNKAKQHHMLYSFDPNLRPQLWPDTESMCSYINNLASKCDIFFPGVEEAHVLIGTTDAEKIAKTYMDAGAKAVVVKLGAQGAYYATSQDSGYVAGYPVDKVIDTVGAGDGFAVGVLSALKENLSMEEAVRRGNAIGAIQVMSVGDNDGLPTREELQAFMAGEKIWRKGNG
;
A
#
# COMPACT_ATOMS: atom_id res chain seq x y z
N MET A 1 10.35 2.29 29.77
CA MET A 1 10.72 2.30 28.35
C MET A 1 9.43 2.18 27.57
N HIS A 2 9.07 3.18 26.76
CA HIS A 2 7.98 2.97 25.79
C HIS A 2 8.49 1.96 24.75
N MET A 3 7.84 0.79 24.66
CA MET A 3 8.12 -0.15 23.58
C MET A 3 7.74 0.50 22.25
N ALA A 4 8.59 0.37 21.23
CA ALA A 4 8.26 0.75 19.86
C ALA A 4 6.99 0.01 19.45
N ASN A 5 6.04 0.71 18.86
CA ASN A 5 4.80 0.11 18.36
C ASN A 5 4.24 0.85 17.12
N GLY A 6 5.06 1.69 16.48
CA GLY A 6 4.70 2.39 15.26
C GLY A 6 5.00 1.56 14.01
N THR A 7 4.27 1.80 12.93
CA THR A 7 4.61 1.32 11.60
C THR A 7 5.25 2.45 10.80
N LEU A 8 6.41 2.18 10.22
CA LEU A 8 7.06 3.09 9.28
C LEU A 8 6.67 2.73 7.84
N LEU A 9 6.16 3.69 7.10
CA LEU A 9 5.91 3.59 5.67
C LEU A 9 6.96 4.43 4.94
N VAL A 10 7.46 3.90 3.82
CA VAL A 10 8.44 4.59 2.97
C VAL A 10 7.98 4.50 1.53
N GLY A 11 7.67 5.63 0.90
CA GLY A 11 7.13 5.60 -0.45
C GLY A 11 6.86 6.96 -1.06
N GLU A 12 6.17 6.98 -2.17
CA GLU A 12 5.83 8.20 -2.91
C GLU A 12 4.34 8.54 -2.79
N PRO A 13 3.96 9.49 -1.93
CA PRO A 13 2.62 10.07 -1.95
C PRO A 13 2.53 11.08 -3.10
N MET A 14 1.42 11.08 -3.82
CA MET A 14 1.23 11.88 -5.03
C MET A 14 -0.07 12.67 -5.00
N GLY A 15 -0.11 13.77 -5.77
CA GLY A 15 -1.36 14.38 -6.18
C GLY A 15 -2.12 13.46 -7.15
N LEU A 16 -3.44 13.36 -6.99
CA LEU A 16 -4.31 12.57 -7.86
C LEU A 16 -5.41 13.44 -8.44
N PHE A 17 -5.43 13.57 -9.76
CA PHE A 17 -6.50 14.23 -10.49
C PHE A 17 -7.47 13.18 -11.06
N ILE A 18 -8.68 13.11 -10.51
CA ILE A 18 -9.74 12.19 -10.95
C ILE A 18 -10.65 12.95 -11.92
N ALA A 19 -10.73 12.49 -13.17
CA ALA A 19 -11.61 13.05 -14.19
C ALA A 19 -13.08 13.02 -13.73
N GLN A 20 -13.80 14.12 -13.89
CA GLN A 20 -15.22 14.21 -13.53
C GLN A 20 -16.15 13.79 -14.65
N GLN A 21 -15.63 13.63 -15.86
CA GLN A 21 -16.36 13.17 -17.06
C GLN A 21 -15.59 12.06 -17.76
N GLU A 22 -16.29 11.21 -18.49
CA GLU A 22 -15.66 10.19 -19.36
C GLU A 22 -15.10 10.85 -20.61
N GLY A 23 -14.06 10.27 -21.20
CA GLY A 23 -13.43 10.75 -22.43
C GLY A 23 -11.90 10.60 -22.40
N ALA A 24 -11.26 11.01 -23.48
CA ALA A 24 -9.81 11.12 -23.53
C ALA A 24 -9.35 12.27 -22.63
N PHE A 25 -8.13 12.18 -22.08
CA PHE A 25 -7.65 13.18 -21.11
C PHE A 25 -7.61 14.59 -21.67
N GLU A 26 -7.38 14.74 -22.97
CA GLU A 26 -7.39 16.04 -23.67
C GLU A 26 -8.78 16.68 -23.78
N ASP A 27 -9.85 15.90 -23.60
CA ASP A 27 -11.24 16.37 -23.67
C ASP A 27 -11.84 16.59 -22.27
N VAL A 28 -11.12 16.25 -21.20
CA VAL A 28 -11.61 16.40 -19.82
C VAL A 28 -11.42 17.83 -19.32
N GLU A 29 -12.51 18.53 -19.04
CA GLU A 29 -12.51 19.92 -18.59
C GLU A 29 -12.36 20.10 -17.07
N SER A 30 -12.70 19.07 -16.27
CA SER A 30 -12.68 19.18 -14.81
C SER A 30 -12.18 17.93 -14.12
N TYR A 31 -11.41 18.15 -13.05
CA TYR A 31 -10.80 17.09 -12.23
C TYR A 31 -11.05 17.35 -10.75
N LEU A 32 -11.28 16.28 -9.99
CA LEU A 32 -11.23 16.32 -8.53
C LEU A 32 -9.78 16.06 -8.09
N LEU A 33 -9.21 16.98 -7.30
CA LEU A 33 -7.86 16.82 -6.76
C LEU A 33 -7.89 16.10 -5.41
N CYS A 34 -7.37 14.87 -5.40
CA CYS A 34 -7.18 14.00 -4.24
C CYS A 34 -5.70 13.74 -3.96
N ASN A 35 -5.40 12.88 -3.00
CA ASN A 35 -4.07 12.33 -2.75
C ASN A 35 -4.09 10.82 -2.95
N CYS A 36 -2.96 10.25 -3.36
CA CYS A 36 -2.79 8.80 -3.54
C CYS A 36 -1.34 8.37 -3.25
N GLY A 37 -1.11 7.08 -3.35
CA GLY A 37 0.17 6.41 -3.13
C GLY A 37 -0.07 5.12 -2.34
N ALA A 38 0.50 4.00 -2.76
CA ALA A 38 0.18 2.71 -2.14
C ALA A 38 0.55 2.69 -0.65
N GLU A 39 1.79 3.04 -0.31
CA GLU A 39 2.23 3.14 1.08
C GLU A 39 1.48 4.25 1.83
N PHE A 40 1.10 5.34 1.13
CA PHE A 40 0.32 6.43 1.72
C PHE A 40 -1.10 5.97 2.07
N ASN A 41 -1.74 5.17 1.22
CA ASN A 41 -3.05 4.58 1.51
C ASN A 41 -2.97 3.67 2.75
N VAL A 42 -1.92 2.84 2.86
CA VAL A 42 -1.69 2.02 4.06
C VAL A 42 -1.48 2.89 5.30
N ALA A 43 -0.72 3.98 5.20
CA ALA A 43 -0.49 4.91 6.30
C ALA A 43 -1.81 5.52 6.81
N VAL A 44 -2.65 6.02 5.88
CA VAL A 44 -3.97 6.59 6.19
C VAL A 44 -4.87 5.55 6.88
N GLY A 45 -4.93 4.33 6.33
CA GLY A 45 -5.77 3.29 6.89
C GLY A 45 -5.34 2.88 8.31
N LEU A 46 -4.05 2.66 8.54
CA LEU A 46 -3.53 2.33 9.87
C LEU A 46 -3.79 3.47 10.88
N ALA A 47 -3.62 4.73 10.47
CA ALA A 47 -3.87 5.88 11.32
C ALA A 47 -5.37 6.01 11.69
N ARG A 48 -6.29 5.78 10.73
CA ARG A 48 -7.76 5.75 10.99
C ARG A 48 -8.15 4.62 11.96
N LEU A 49 -7.40 3.52 11.95
CA LEU A 49 -7.54 2.43 12.93
C LEU A 49 -6.79 2.72 14.24
N GLN A 50 -6.32 3.96 14.46
CA GLN A 50 -5.68 4.45 15.67
C GLN A 50 -4.32 3.81 15.99
N HIS A 51 -3.62 3.28 14.96
CA HIS A 51 -2.23 2.86 15.10
C HIS A 51 -1.27 4.04 14.93
N LYS A 52 -0.10 3.95 15.56
CA LYS A 52 0.98 4.93 15.36
C LYS A 52 1.64 4.69 14.02
N VAL A 53 1.74 5.75 13.22
CA VAL A 53 2.27 5.69 11.86
C VAL A 53 3.29 6.81 11.65
N GLY A 54 4.46 6.46 11.10
CA GLY A 54 5.40 7.40 10.54
C GLY A 54 5.48 7.25 9.03
N TYR A 55 5.66 8.35 8.34
CA TYR A 55 5.81 8.34 6.89
C TYR A 55 7.09 9.03 6.47
N PHE A 56 7.99 8.29 5.81
CA PHE A 56 9.22 8.83 5.28
C PHE A 56 9.13 8.98 3.76
N THR A 57 9.38 10.19 3.28
CA THR A 57 9.37 10.54 1.86
C THR A 57 10.14 11.83 1.59
N LYS A 58 10.35 12.13 0.30
CA LYS A 58 10.71 13.48 -0.17
C LYS A 58 9.57 14.06 -0.97
N LEU A 59 9.28 15.34 -0.75
CA LEU A 59 8.27 16.11 -1.46
C LEU A 59 8.91 17.36 -2.07
N GLY A 60 8.34 17.91 -3.13
CA GLY A 60 8.71 19.23 -3.62
C GLY A 60 8.19 20.34 -2.69
N ASP A 61 8.71 21.55 -2.77
CA ASP A 61 8.05 22.73 -2.17
C ASP A 61 6.96 23.24 -3.11
N ASP A 62 5.86 22.53 -3.16
CA ASP A 62 4.77 22.78 -4.11
C ASP A 62 3.37 22.58 -3.46
N PRO A 63 2.29 22.96 -4.16
CA PRO A 63 0.92 22.82 -3.64
C PRO A 63 0.50 21.37 -3.37
N PHE A 64 1.05 20.38 -4.09
CA PHE A 64 0.73 18.97 -3.86
C PHE A 64 1.32 18.50 -2.54
N ALA A 65 2.59 18.83 -2.26
CA ALA A 65 3.22 18.58 -0.97
C ALA A 65 2.39 19.12 0.19
N LYS A 66 1.97 20.40 0.08
CA LYS A 66 1.16 21.07 1.11
C LYS A 66 -0.17 20.36 1.34
N LYS A 67 -0.83 19.88 0.28
CA LYS A 67 -2.08 19.11 0.37
C LYS A 67 -1.87 17.74 1.01
N ILE A 68 -0.80 17.03 0.64
CA ILE A 68 -0.45 15.72 1.20
C ILE A 68 -0.15 15.85 2.70
N VAL A 69 0.72 16.77 3.08
CA VAL A 69 1.09 17.00 4.49
C VAL A 69 -0.10 17.45 5.33
N LYS A 70 -0.98 18.31 4.76
CA LYS A 70 -2.23 18.67 5.43
C LYS A 70 -3.09 17.45 5.75
N MET A 71 -3.23 16.51 4.82
CA MET A 71 -3.98 15.27 5.05
C MET A 71 -3.27 14.39 6.08
N MET A 72 -1.94 14.21 5.99
CA MET A 72 -1.18 13.44 6.98
C MET A 72 -1.39 13.97 8.41
N ASN A 73 -1.35 15.29 8.58
CA ASN A 73 -1.60 15.92 9.88
C ASN A 73 -3.05 15.71 10.38
N GLN A 74 -4.03 15.77 9.48
CA GLN A 74 -5.43 15.49 9.82
C GLN A 74 -5.64 14.04 10.28
N GLU A 75 -4.96 13.10 9.64
CA GLU A 75 -4.99 11.67 9.98
C GLU A 75 -4.00 11.30 11.12
N LYS A 76 -3.28 12.28 11.68
CA LYS A 76 -2.29 12.09 12.78
C LYS A 76 -1.12 11.17 12.41
N ILE A 77 -0.73 11.16 11.15
CA ILE A 77 0.49 10.50 10.67
C ILE A 77 1.68 11.38 11.03
N ASN A 78 2.75 10.80 11.58
CA ASN A 78 3.97 11.56 11.89
C ASN A 78 4.63 12.03 10.60
N THR A 79 4.78 13.36 10.46
CA THR A 79 5.36 14.05 9.31
C THR A 79 6.79 14.58 9.56
N ASP A 80 7.37 14.35 10.73
CA ASP A 80 8.72 14.83 11.07
C ASP A 80 9.81 14.19 10.21
N LEU A 81 9.51 13.08 9.56
CA LEU A 81 10.42 12.35 8.68
C LEU A 81 10.38 12.84 7.23
N ILE A 82 9.49 13.79 6.89
CA ILE A 82 9.37 14.30 5.52
C ILE A 82 10.53 15.25 5.21
N GLN A 83 11.20 14.99 4.09
CA GLN A 83 12.21 15.88 3.54
C GLN A 83 11.62 16.67 2.37
N TYR A 84 12.16 17.86 2.10
CA TYR A 84 11.72 18.71 1.00
C TYR A 84 12.84 18.91 -0.02
N SER A 85 12.47 19.03 -1.28
CA SER A 85 13.37 19.29 -2.40
C SER A 85 12.96 20.57 -3.11
N ASP A 86 13.93 21.45 -3.32
CA ASP A 86 13.76 22.68 -4.12
C ASP A 86 13.95 22.39 -5.64
N GLU A 87 14.54 21.24 -5.99
CA GLU A 87 14.91 20.89 -7.37
C GLU A 87 13.92 19.94 -8.02
N HIS A 88 13.22 19.13 -7.22
CA HIS A 88 12.35 18.05 -7.72
C HIS A 88 10.92 18.25 -7.24
N PRO A 89 9.92 18.18 -8.14
CA PRO A 89 8.51 18.35 -7.77
C PRO A 89 7.95 17.12 -7.06
N THR A 90 6.84 17.31 -6.36
CA THR A 90 5.99 16.22 -5.92
C THR A 90 5.35 15.52 -7.12
N GLY A 91 5.37 14.19 -7.16
CA GLY A 91 4.71 13.43 -8.20
C GLY A 91 3.19 13.63 -8.21
N PHE A 92 2.56 13.51 -9.37
CA PHE A 92 1.11 13.48 -9.51
C PHE A 92 0.68 12.56 -10.64
N MET A 93 -0.61 12.20 -10.67
CA MET A 93 -1.18 11.39 -11.75
C MET A 93 -2.57 11.86 -12.14
N LEU A 94 -2.96 11.56 -13.38
CA LEU A 94 -4.32 11.67 -13.90
C LEU A 94 -4.96 10.29 -13.89
N LYS A 95 -6.20 10.22 -13.42
CA LYS A 95 -7.04 9.03 -13.44
C LYS A 95 -8.30 9.35 -14.27
N GLY A 96 -8.48 8.62 -15.35
CA GLY A 96 -9.66 8.73 -16.20
C GLY A 96 -10.92 8.26 -15.46
N LYS A 97 -12.08 8.67 -15.94
CA LYS A 97 -13.38 8.15 -15.50
C LYS A 97 -13.88 7.16 -16.55
N VAL A 98 -14.32 5.99 -16.09
CA VAL A 98 -14.90 4.95 -16.94
C VAL A 98 -16.18 4.42 -16.30
N SER A 99 -17.15 4.02 -17.12
CA SER A 99 -18.38 3.36 -16.65
C SER A 99 -18.19 1.88 -16.35
N SER A 100 -17.12 1.26 -16.90
CA SER A 100 -16.77 -0.14 -16.66
C SER A 100 -15.28 -0.39 -16.94
N GLY A 101 -14.69 -1.40 -16.29
CA GLY A 101 -13.28 -1.75 -16.45
C GLY A 101 -12.32 -0.89 -15.63
N ASN A 102 -11.04 -0.96 -15.96
CA ASN A 102 -10.02 -0.20 -15.26
C ASN A 102 -9.83 1.18 -15.92
N PRO A 103 -9.79 2.27 -15.15
CA PRO A 103 -9.53 3.59 -15.69
C PRO A 103 -8.12 3.71 -16.25
N HIS A 104 -7.96 4.49 -17.29
CA HIS A 104 -6.64 4.90 -17.76
C HIS A 104 -5.97 5.77 -16.70
N ILE A 105 -4.67 5.53 -16.46
CA ILE A 105 -3.86 6.29 -15.52
C ILE A 105 -2.63 6.81 -16.26
N PHE A 106 -2.36 8.11 -16.10
CA PHE A 106 -1.15 8.73 -16.63
C PHE A 106 -0.34 9.35 -15.48
N TYR A 107 0.94 8.98 -15.37
CA TYR A 107 1.82 9.37 -14.27
C TYR A 107 2.75 10.50 -14.66
N PHE A 108 2.84 11.50 -13.80
CA PHE A 108 3.85 12.57 -13.80
C PHE A 108 4.74 12.42 -12.56
N ARG A 109 5.58 11.37 -12.55
CA ARG A 109 6.43 10.99 -11.40
C ARG A 109 7.90 10.79 -11.77
N LYS A 110 8.25 10.92 -13.04
CA LYS A 110 9.64 10.86 -13.46
C LYS A 110 10.41 12.04 -12.87
N ASN A 111 11.51 11.78 -12.18
CA ASN A 111 12.29 12.77 -11.44
C ASN A 111 11.51 13.50 -10.35
N SER A 112 10.51 12.86 -9.74
CA SER A 112 9.85 13.40 -8.55
C SER A 112 10.81 13.45 -7.36
N ALA A 113 10.50 14.29 -6.36
CA ALA A 113 11.30 14.36 -5.15
C ALA A 113 11.47 13.00 -4.47
N ALA A 114 10.40 12.20 -4.38
CA ALA A 114 10.46 10.86 -3.82
C ALA A 114 11.40 9.91 -4.60
N SER A 115 11.55 10.09 -5.92
CA SER A 115 12.48 9.31 -6.72
C SER A 115 13.95 9.57 -6.41
N THR A 116 14.26 10.59 -5.61
CA THR A 116 15.62 10.93 -5.16
C THR A 116 15.96 10.39 -3.76
N LEU A 117 15.04 9.67 -3.10
CA LEU A 117 15.34 8.98 -1.84
C LEU A 117 16.54 8.05 -2.04
N CYS A 118 17.52 8.13 -1.14
CA CYS A 118 18.77 7.35 -1.26
C CYS A 118 19.17 6.68 0.07
N GLY A 119 20.19 5.85 0.02
CA GLY A 119 20.67 5.12 1.20
C GLY A 119 21.07 6.03 2.36
N ASP A 120 21.68 7.17 2.08
CA ASP A 120 22.11 8.13 3.11
C ASP A 120 20.94 8.79 3.84
N ASP A 121 19.80 8.91 3.20
CA ASP A 121 18.57 9.39 3.86
C ASP A 121 18.08 8.37 4.88
N ILE A 122 18.16 7.09 4.56
CA ILE A 122 17.77 5.99 5.46
C ILE A 122 18.70 5.90 6.69
N GLU A 123 19.99 6.14 6.50
CA GLU A 123 20.95 6.10 7.62
C GLU A 123 20.69 7.17 8.70
N LYS A 124 20.02 8.28 8.32
CA LYS A 124 19.70 9.39 9.23
C LYS A 124 18.40 9.18 10.01
N LEU A 125 17.59 8.16 9.68
CA LEU A 125 16.31 7.94 10.33
C LEU A 125 16.47 7.38 11.74
N ASP A 126 15.65 7.87 12.67
CA ASP A 126 15.46 7.27 13.98
C ASP A 126 14.35 6.22 13.92
N PHE A 127 14.74 4.96 14.09
CA PHE A 127 13.82 3.83 14.09
C PHE A 127 13.24 3.50 15.47
N SER A 128 13.62 4.21 16.54
CA SER A 128 13.30 3.86 17.92
C SER A 128 11.78 3.83 18.23
N ALA A 129 10.97 4.55 17.46
CA ALA A 129 9.53 4.61 17.60
C ALA A 129 8.78 3.48 16.87
N TYR A 130 9.45 2.72 16.01
CA TYR A 130 8.85 1.80 15.05
C TYR A 130 9.28 0.36 15.32
N ASP A 131 8.33 -0.58 15.27
CA ASP A 131 8.54 -2.02 15.38
C ASP A 131 8.22 -2.76 14.08
N SER A 132 7.74 -2.05 13.08
CA SER A 132 7.39 -2.62 11.79
C SER A 132 7.58 -1.64 10.64
N ILE A 133 7.83 -2.19 9.44
CA ILE A 133 7.90 -1.48 8.17
C ILE A 133 6.95 -2.14 7.19
N HIS A 134 6.24 -1.33 6.41
CA HIS A 134 5.53 -1.82 5.23
C HIS A 134 6.03 -1.11 3.98
N MET A 135 6.28 -1.87 2.94
CA MET A 135 6.74 -1.38 1.63
C MET A 135 6.00 -2.05 0.49
N THR A 136 6.02 -1.38 -0.65
CA THR A 136 5.58 -1.97 -1.91
C THR A 136 6.74 -2.09 -2.92
N GLY A 137 6.52 -2.83 -3.99
CA GLY A 137 7.45 -2.92 -5.12
C GLY A 137 7.54 -1.64 -5.95
N ILE A 138 6.77 -0.60 -5.63
CA ILE A 138 6.80 0.68 -6.35
C ILE A 138 8.05 1.48 -5.98
N THR A 139 8.33 1.65 -4.69
CA THR A 139 9.43 2.48 -4.21
C THR A 139 10.77 2.10 -4.83
N PRO A 140 11.23 0.84 -4.83
CA PRO A 140 12.51 0.47 -5.45
C PRO A 140 12.52 0.61 -6.99
N ALA A 141 11.36 0.72 -7.62
CA ALA A 141 11.23 0.87 -9.07
C ALA A 141 11.35 2.32 -9.56
N LEU A 142 11.31 3.32 -8.66
CA LEU A 142 11.33 4.74 -9.04
C LEU A 142 12.68 5.18 -9.62
N SER A 143 13.80 4.67 -9.07
CA SER A 143 15.16 5.00 -9.48
C SER A 143 16.18 4.05 -8.88
N ASN A 144 17.44 4.13 -9.33
CA ASN A 144 18.56 3.42 -8.71
C ASN A 144 18.80 3.90 -7.26
N ALA A 145 18.58 5.17 -6.96
CA ALA A 145 18.73 5.72 -5.61
C ALA A 145 17.70 5.13 -4.64
N THR A 146 16.43 5.04 -5.05
CA THR A 146 15.37 4.42 -4.24
C THR A 146 15.56 2.91 -4.09
N LYS A 147 16.16 2.26 -5.08
CA LYS A 147 16.55 0.85 -4.98
C LYS A 147 17.61 0.65 -3.89
N GLU A 148 18.64 1.50 -3.85
CA GLU A 148 19.63 1.51 -2.78
C GLU A 148 18.99 1.83 -1.42
N ALA A 149 18.12 2.84 -1.35
CA ALA A 149 17.39 3.18 -0.13
C ALA A 149 16.59 1.98 0.39
N THR A 150 15.93 1.21 -0.48
CA THR A 150 15.21 -0.01 -0.13
C THR A 150 16.13 -1.06 0.51
N GLU A 151 17.29 -1.33 -0.07
CA GLU A 151 18.25 -2.30 0.49
C GLU A 151 18.78 -1.85 1.87
N ARG A 152 19.05 -0.55 2.04
CA ARG A 152 19.46 0.03 3.33
C ARG A 152 18.35 -0.10 4.36
N LEU A 153 17.11 0.19 3.97
CA LEU A 153 15.95 0.09 4.86
C LEU A 153 15.72 -1.34 5.35
N LEU A 154 15.85 -2.35 4.48
CA LEU A 154 15.75 -3.76 4.86
C LEU A 154 16.85 -4.17 5.85
N ASN A 155 18.09 -3.68 5.64
CA ASN A 155 19.17 -3.93 6.58
C ASN A 155 18.87 -3.29 7.96
N LYS A 156 18.33 -2.06 7.99
CA LYS A 156 17.89 -1.41 9.24
C LYS A 156 16.76 -2.17 9.91
N ALA A 157 15.74 -2.60 9.15
CA ALA A 157 14.66 -3.43 9.69
C ALA A 157 15.19 -4.67 10.40
N LYS A 158 16.11 -5.39 9.77
CA LYS A 158 16.77 -6.56 10.36
C LYS A 158 17.59 -6.22 11.61
N GLN A 159 18.38 -5.13 11.59
CA GLN A 159 19.19 -4.67 12.72
C GLN A 159 18.33 -4.29 13.93
N HIS A 160 17.18 -3.68 13.70
CA HIS A 160 16.25 -3.25 14.75
C HIS A 160 15.17 -4.30 15.08
N HIS A 161 15.25 -5.51 14.50
CA HIS A 161 14.26 -6.59 14.67
C HIS A 161 12.84 -6.16 14.37
N MET A 162 12.65 -5.29 13.37
CA MET A 162 11.34 -4.81 12.92
C MET A 162 10.68 -5.86 12.03
N LEU A 163 9.35 -6.01 12.18
CA LEU A 163 8.57 -6.79 11.24
C LEU A 163 8.60 -6.11 9.87
N TYR A 164 8.96 -6.84 8.83
CA TYR A 164 8.95 -6.35 7.45
C TYR A 164 7.83 -7.00 6.65
N SER A 165 6.88 -6.20 6.20
CA SER A 165 5.78 -6.62 5.33
C SER A 165 5.93 -6.02 3.93
N PHE A 166 5.58 -6.79 2.89
CA PHE A 166 5.83 -6.43 1.52
C PHE A 166 4.65 -6.79 0.61
N ASP A 167 4.17 -5.81 -0.17
CA ASP A 167 3.21 -5.97 -1.26
C ASP A 167 3.94 -5.79 -2.60
N PRO A 168 3.92 -6.74 -3.54
CA PRO A 168 4.62 -6.60 -4.81
C PRO A 168 4.12 -5.41 -5.63
N ASN A 169 2.85 -5.12 -5.61
CA ASN A 169 2.19 -3.95 -6.20
C ASN A 169 2.82 -3.58 -7.56
N LEU A 170 2.84 -4.56 -8.49
CA LEU A 170 3.62 -4.52 -9.71
C LEU A 170 3.29 -3.31 -10.59
N ARG A 171 4.33 -2.64 -11.07
CA ARG A 171 4.25 -1.52 -12.03
C ARG A 171 5.28 -1.74 -13.15
N PRO A 172 4.99 -2.64 -14.14
CA PRO A 172 5.95 -3.00 -15.17
C PRO A 172 6.57 -1.80 -15.90
N GLN A 173 5.80 -0.72 -16.08
CA GLN A 173 6.26 0.50 -16.74
C GLN A 173 7.37 1.27 -15.99
N LEU A 174 7.65 0.94 -14.74
CA LEU A 174 8.75 1.54 -13.96
C LEU A 174 10.05 0.72 -14.07
N TRP A 175 10.01 -0.45 -14.67
CA TRP A 175 11.15 -1.36 -14.79
C TRP A 175 11.71 -1.38 -16.21
N PRO A 176 13.01 -1.64 -16.40
CA PRO A 176 13.59 -1.78 -17.73
C PRO A 176 12.95 -2.91 -18.54
N ASP A 177 12.64 -4.03 -17.86
CA ASP A 177 12.03 -5.22 -18.42
C ASP A 177 11.38 -6.08 -17.32
N THR A 178 10.58 -7.05 -17.74
CA THR A 178 9.85 -7.94 -16.82
C THR A 178 10.79 -8.87 -16.05
N GLU A 179 11.88 -9.32 -16.63
CA GLU A 179 12.84 -10.23 -15.97
C GLU A 179 13.53 -9.54 -14.79
N SER A 180 14.02 -8.31 -14.98
CA SER A 180 14.60 -7.48 -13.94
C SER A 180 13.61 -7.20 -12.81
N MET A 181 12.35 -6.89 -13.16
CA MET A 181 11.27 -6.72 -12.19
C MET A 181 11.04 -7.99 -11.36
N CYS A 182 10.81 -9.12 -12.03
CA CYS A 182 10.53 -10.39 -11.34
C CYS A 182 11.69 -10.81 -10.44
N SER A 183 12.92 -10.72 -10.94
CA SER A 183 14.12 -11.07 -10.16
C SER A 183 14.22 -10.23 -8.89
N TYR A 184 14.04 -8.91 -9.00
CA TYR A 184 14.17 -8.02 -7.85
C TYR A 184 13.03 -8.18 -6.85
N ILE A 185 11.78 -8.23 -7.31
CA ILE A 185 10.60 -8.40 -6.45
C ILE A 185 10.65 -9.74 -5.72
N ASN A 186 10.98 -10.84 -6.41
CA ASN A 186 11.15 -12.16 -5.79
C ASN A 186 12.25 -12.17 -4.72
N ASN A 187 13.36 -11.45 -4.95
CA ASN A 187 14.40 -11.29 -3.93
C ASN A 187 13.94 -10.48 -2.71
N LEU A 188 13.08 -9.46 -2.86
CA LEU A 188 12.47 -8.76 -1.72
C LEU A 188 11.48 -9.65 -0.98
N ALA A 189 10.63 -10.37 -1.71
CA ALA A 189 9.65 -11.30 -1.14
C ALA A 189 10.30 -12.39 -0.27
N SER A 190 11.48 -12.91 -0.69
CA SER A 190 12.21 -13.92 0.07
C SER A 190 12.79 -13.43 1.41
N LYS A 191 12.83 -12.12 1.63
CA LYS A 191 13.42 -11.48 2.82
C LYS A 191 12.37 -10.95 3.80
N CYS A 192 11.09 -10.94 3.42
CA CYS A 192 10.04 -10.34 4.25
C CYS A 192 9.48 -11.31 5.28
N ASP A 193 8.90 -10.75 6.34
CA ASP A 193 8.14 -11.51 7.32
C ASP A 193 6.74 -11.84 6.80
N ILE A 194 6.12 -10.91 6.07
CA ILE A 194 4.79 -11.11 5.50
C ILE A 194 4.76 -10.62 4.04
N PHE A 195 4.37 -11.49 3.12
CA PHE A 195 4.22 -11.18 1.70
C PHE A 195 2.76 -11.17 1.28
N PHE A 196 2.34 -10.15 0.50
CA PHE A 196 0.95 -9.92 0.08
C PHE A 196 0.76 -10.00 -1.44
N PRO A 197 1.05 -11.09 -2.13
CA PRO A 197 0.84 -11.17 -3.58
C PRO A 197 -0.63 -11.28 -3.94
N GLY A 198 -1.03 -10.68 -5.07
CA GLY A 198 -2.24 -11.06 -5.79
C GLY A 198 -1.97 -12.23 -6.72
N VAL A 199 -3.01 -13.01 -7.10
CA VAL A 199 -2.84 -14.15 -8.01
C VAL A 199 -2.30 -13.75 -9.39
N GLU A 200 -2.76 -12.62 -9.94
CA GLU A 200 -2.27 -12.11 -11.22
C GLU A 200 -0.80 -11.63 -11.12
N GLU A 201 -0.43 -11.01 -10.00
CA GLU A 201 0.94 -10.63 -9.73
C GLU A 201 1.84 -11.87 -9.62
N ALA A 202 1.40 -12.89 -8.89
CA ALA A 202 2.12 -14.14 -8.76
C ALA A 202 2.24 -14.90 -10.09
N HIS A 203 1.21 -14.81 -10.97
CA HIS A 203 1.33 -15.34 -12.31
C HIS A 203 2.48 -14.69 -13.08
N VAL A 204 2.64 -13.39 -13.00
CA VAL A 204 3.77 -12.67 -13.63
C VAL A 204 5.10 -13.04 -12.97
N LEU A 205 5.15 -13.13 -11.64
CA LEU A 205 6.39 -13.35 -10.89
C LEU A 205 6.93 -14.77 -10.95
N ILE A 206 6.04 -15.79 -10.92
CA ILE A 206 6.42 -17.21 -10.78
C ILE A 206 5.58 -18.16 -11.64
N GLY A 207 4.72 -17.66 -12.53
CA GLY A 207 4.00 -18.45 -13.55
C GLY A 207 2.81 -19.28 -13.02
N THR A 208 2.27 -18.98 -11.83
CA THR A 208 1.12 -19.73 -11.27
C THR A 208 0.09 -18.80 -10.62
N THR A 209 -1.19 -19.21 -10.69
CA THR A 209 -2.32 -18.57 -10.01
C THR A 209 -2.86 -19.42 -8.85
N ASP A 210 -2.28 -20.60 -8.61
CA ASP A 210 -2.64 -21.50 -7.53
C ASP A 210 -2.15 -20.95 -6.18
N ALA A 211 -3.08 -20.55 -5.31
CA ALA A 211 -2.76 -19.84 -4.06
C ALA A 211 -1.87 -20.66 -3.12
N GLU A 212 -2.09 -21.98 -3.03
CA GLU A 212 -1.28 -22.85 -2.17
C GLU A 212 0.13 -23.01 -2.71
N LYS A 213 0.29 -23.14 -4.04
CA LYS A 213 1.61 -23.17 -4.69
C LYS A 213 2.35 -21.84 -4.55
N ILE A 214 1.64 -20.71 -4.70
CA ILE A 214 2.21 -19.38 -4.50
C ILE A 214 2.77 -19.28 -3.08
N ALA A 215 1.94 -19.56 -2.08
CA ALA A 215 2.33 -19.48 -0.69
C ALA A 215 3.52 -20.41 -0.38
N LYS A 216 3.44 -21.68 -0.81
CA LYS A 216 4.54 -22.63 -0.63
C LYS A 216 5.85 -22.13 -1.27
N THR A 217 5.80 -21.63 -2.49
CA THR A 217 6.99 -21.14 -3.21
C THR A 217 7.70 -20.04 -2.46
N TYR A 218 6.96 -19.04 -1.96
CA TYR A 218 7.57 -17.92 -1.25
C TYR A 218 7.98 -18.26 0.18
N MET A 219 7.27 -19.15 0.87
CA MET A 219 7.72 -19.66 2.16
C MET A 219 9.01 -20.49 2.03
N ASP A 220 9.10 -21.35 1.02
CA ASP A 220 10.33 -22.11 0.73
C ASP A 220 11.50 -21.17 0.36
N ALA A 221 11.20 -20.02 -0.25
CA ALA A 221 12.19 -19.00 -0.57
C ALA A 221 12.62 -18.14 0.63
N GLY A 222 11.89 -18.14 1.76
CA GLY A 222 12.30 -17.47 2.99
C GLY A 222 11.28 -16.53 3.64
N ALA A 223 10.13 -16.23 3.00
CA ALA A 223 9.04 -15.48 3.62
C ALA A 223 8.49 -16.26 4.83
N LYS A 224 8.19 -15.56 5.94
CA LYS A 224 7.67 -16.25 7.16
C LYS A 224 6.16 -16.47 7.11
N ALA A 225 5.44 -15.63 6.41
CA ALA A 225 4.02 -15.76 6.11
C ALA A 225 3.73 -15.24 4.71
N VAL A 226 2.77 -15.85 4.03
CA VAL A 226 2.30 -15.41 2.71
C VAL A 226 0.78 -15.31 2.75
N VAL A 227 0.24 -14.18 2.31
CA VAL A 227 -1.19 -13.95 2.24
C VAL A 227 -1.56 -13.61 0.79
N VAL A 228 -2.08 -14.58 0.07
CA VAL A 228 -2.41 -14.49 -1.36
C VAL A 228 -3.79 -13.86 -1.52
N LYS A 229 -3.86 -12.69 -2.15
CA LYS A 229 -5.11 -11.97 -2.42
C LYS A 229 -5.85 -12.63 -3.59
N LEU A 230 -7.13 -13.01 -3.40
CA LEU A 230 -7.99 -13.68 -4.37
C LEU A 230 -9.15 -12.80 -4.86
N GLY A 231 -9.02 -11.49 -4.72
CA GLY A 231 -10.06 -10.51 -5.07
C GLY A 231 -11.34 -10.73 -4.27
N ALA A 232 -12.49 -10.80 -4.96
CA ALA A 232 -13.79 -10.99 -4.30
C ALA A 232 -13.94 -12.34 -3.57
N GLN A 233 -13.11 -13.34 -3.90
CA GLN A 233 -13.12 -14.64 -3.22
C GLN A 233 -12.49 -14.60 -1.82
N GLY A 234 -11.77 -13.51 -1.49
CA GLY A 234 -11.08 -13.33 -0.23
C GLY A 234 -9.58 -13.56 -0.35
N ALA A 235 -8.99 -14.38 0.52
CA ALA A 235 -7.56 -14.64 0.50
C ALA A 235 -7.21 -16.03 1.05
N TYR A 236 -6.05 -16.54 0.63
CA TYR A 236 -5.40 -17.70 1.21
C TYR A 236 -4.18 -17.25 2.02
N TYR A 237 -4.00 -17.78 3.21
CA TYR A 237 -2.81 -17.52 4.00
C TYR A 237 -2.06 -18.81 4.34
N ALA A 238 -0.75 -18.70 4.49
CA ALA A 238 0.10 -19.74 5.01
C ALA A 238 1.18 -19.14 5.93
N THR A 239 1.38 -19.81 7.05
CA THR A 239 2.42 -19.55 8.06
C THR A 239 3.17 -20.85 8.34
N SER A 240 4.17 -20.81 9.23
CA SER A 240 4.81 -22.06 9.71
C SER A 240 3.93 -22.91 10.60
N GLN A 241 2.79 -22.40 11.07
CA GLN A 241 1.91 -23.08 12.04
C GLN A 241 0.60 -23.54 11.41
N ASP A 242 0.03 -22.72 10.54
CA ASP A 242 -1.29 -22.95 9.97
C ASP A 242 -1.41 -22.35 8.55
N SER A 243 -2.46 -22.75 7.86
CA SER A 243 -2.85 -22.20 6.56
C SER A 243 -4.35 -22.36 6.33
N GLY A 244 -4.93 -21.51 5.51
CA GLY A 244 -6.35 -21.60 5.20
C GLY A 244 -6.86 -20.55 4.23
N TYR A 245 -8.04 -20.83 3.69
CA TYR A 245 -8.82 -19.87 2.91
C TYR A 245 -9.77 -19.09 3.81
N VAL A 246 -9.79 -17.78 3.65
CA VAL A 246 -10.71 -16.88 4.34
C VAL A 246 -11.58 -16.20 3.29
N ALA A 247 -12.88 -16.44 3.32
CA ALA A 247 -13.82 -15.89 2.35
C ALA A 247 -13.87 -14.37 2.39
N GLY A 248 -14.06 -13.76 1.20
CA GLY A 248 -14.31 -12.32 1.07
C GLY A 248 -15.67 -11.91 1.60
N TYR A 249 -15.86 -10.62 1.79
CA TYR A 249 -17.17 -10.06 2.12
C TYR A 249 -17.95 -9.74 0.85
N PRO A 250 -19.27 -10.04 0.80
CA PRO A 250 -20.11 -9.65 -0.31
C PRO A 250 -20.24 -8.12 -0.38
N VAL A 251 -20.19 -7.60 -1.59
CA VAL A 251 -20.32 -6.16 -1.88
C VAL A 251 -21.46 -5.95 -2.85
N ASP A 252 -22.45 -5.13 -2.49
CA ASP A 252 -23.62 -4.87 -3.34
C ASP A 252 -23.24 -4.22 -4.67
N LYS A 253 -22.27 -3.28 -4.64
CA LYS A 253 -21.80 -2.55 -5.81
C LYS A 253 -20.32 -2.19 -5.66
N VAL A 254 -19.52 -2.62 -6.62
CA VAL A 254 -18.13 -2.15 -6.76
C VAL A 254 -18.14 -0.81 -7.50
N ILE A 255 -17.58 0.23 -6.87
CA ILE A 255 -17.46 1.57 -7.43
C ILE A 255 -16.07 1.76 -8.04
N ASP A 256 -15.01 1.40 -7.28
CA ASP A 256 -13.62 1.54 -7.69
C ASP A 256 -12.79 0.42 -7.03
N THR A 257 -11.91 -0.21 -7.77
CA THR A 257 -11.05 -1.29 -7.21
C THR A 257 -9.70 -0.79 -6.73
N VAL A 258 -9.37 0.48 -7.02
CA VAL A 258 -8.07 1.06 -6.62
C VAL A 258 -8.00 1.23 -5.10
N GLY A 259 -6.84 0.90 -4.54
CA GLY A 259 -6.61 0.95 -3.09
C GLY A 259 -7.16 -0.25 -2.31
N ALA A 260 -7.89 -1.18 -2.94
CA ALA A 260 -8.41 -2.37 -2.25
C ALA A 260 -7.31 -3.28 -1.70
N GLY A 261 -6.22 -3.45 -2.45
CA GLY A 261 -5.04 -4.19 -2.00
C GLY A 261 -4.35 -3.51 -0.82
N ASP A 262 -4.21 -2.19 -0.88
CA ASP A 262 -3.66 -1.39 0.20
C ASP A 262 -4.54 -1.49 1.46
N GLY A 263 -5.87 -1.38 1.30
CA GLY A 263 -6.85 -1.58 2.37
C GLY A 263 -6.79 -2.98 2.98
N PHE A 264 -6.58 -4.00 2.16
CA PHE A 264 -6.35 -5.37 2.63
C PHE A 264 -5.10 -5.46 3.52
N ALA A 265 -3.98 -4.87 3.09
CA ALA A 265 -2.75 -4.82 3.88
C ALA A 265 -2.96 -4.07 5.22
N VAL A 266 -3.71 -2.95 5.22
CA VAL A 266 -4.12 -2.24 6.45
C VAL A 266 -4.81 -3.19 7.43
N GLY A 267 -5.78 -3.96 6.95
CA GLY A 267 -6.54 -4.89 7.79
C GLY A 267 -5.65 -5.94 8.44
N VAL A 268 -4.80 -6.59 7.64
CA VAL A 268 -3.90 -7.62 8.16
C VAL A 268 -2.90 -7.01 9.16
N LEU A 269 -2.22 -5.94 8.79
CA LEU A 269 -1.21 -5.32 9.66
C LEU A 269 -1.79 -4.79 10.96
N SER A 270 -2.98 -4.14 10.91
CA SER A 270 -3.65 -3.64 12.12
C SER A 270 -4.04 -4.77 13.08
N ALA A 271 -4.53 -5.90 12.56
CA ALA A 271 -4.93 -7.04 13.36
C ALA A 271 -3.72 -7.71 14.05
N LEU A 272 -2.63 -7.89 13.30
CA LEU A 272 -1.39 -8.46 13.85
C LEU A 272 -0.79 -7.57 14.95
N LYS A 273 -0.86 -6.23 14.81
CA LYS A 273 -0.48 -5.31 15.88
C LYS A 273 -1.36 -5.42 17.13
N GLU A 274 -2.57 -5.91 16.99
CA GLU A 274 -3.50 -6.21 18.09
C GLU A 274 -3.36 -7.65 18.60
N ASN A 275 -2.36 -8.40 18.13
CA ASN A 275 -2.11 -9.80 18.49
C ASN A 275 -3.24 -10.77 18.12
N LEU A 276 -4.01 -10.48 17.07
CA LEU A 276 -4.98 -11.41 16.54
C LEU A 276 -4.29 -12.52 15.72
N SER A 277 -4.98 -13.64 15.56
CA SER A 277 -4.52 -14.75 14.71
C SER A 277 -4.39 -14.33 13.24
N MET A 278 -3.63 -15.08 12.43
CA MET A 278 -3.49 -14.79 11.01
C MET A 278 -4.84 -14.91 10.28
N GLU A 279 -5.69 -15.88 10.64
CA GLU A 279 -7.04 -15.99 10.08
C GLU A 279 -7.88 -14.74 10.35
N GLU A 280 -7.89 -14.24 11.60
CA GLU A 280 -8.63 -13.01 11.97
C GLU A 280 -8.05 -11.78 11.27
N ALA A 281 -6.72 -11.73 11.11
CA ALA A 281 -6.03 -10.67 10.39
C ALA A 281 -6.44 -10.64 8.90
N VAL A 282 -6.46 -11.79 8.24
CA VAL A 282 -6.91 -11.91 6.85
C VAL A 282 -8.40 -11.58 6.71
N ARG A 283 -9.24 -12.00 7.68
CA ARG A 283 -10.66 -11.64 7.71
C ARG A 283 -10.87 -10.13 7.79
N ARG A 284 -10.08 -9.43 8.62
CA ARG A 284 -10.09 -7.95 8.70
C ARG A 284 -9.57 -7.33 7.39
N GLY A 285 -8.54 -7.90 6.77
CA GLY A 285 -8.05 -7.51 5.45
C GLY A 285 -9.15 -7.55 4.39
N ASN A 286 -9.87 -8.68 4.31
CA ASN A 286 -11.00 -8.85 3.40
C ASN A 286 -12.11 -7.82 3.66
N ALA A 287 -12.40 -7.50 4.93
CA ALA A 287 -13.41 -6.49 5.28
C ALA A 287 -13.02 -5.10 4.79
N ILE A 288 -11.78 -4.66 5.05
CA ILE A 288 -11.33 -3.32 4.61
C ILE A 288 -11.21 -3.24 3.10
N GLY A 289 -10.71 -4.29 2.42
CA GLY A 289 -10.72 -4.35 0.96
C GLY A 289 -12.14 -4.23 0.37
N ALA A 290 -13.12 -4.92 0.95
CA ALA A 290 -14.53 -4.83 0.56
C ALA A 290 -15.12 -3.42 0.80
N ILE A 291 -14.78 -2.79 1.92
CA ILE A 291 -15.22 -1.41 2.21
C ILE A 291 -14.61 -0.43 1.19
N GLN A 292 -13.32 -0.57 0.87
CA GLN A 292 -12.61 0.33 -0.05
C GLN A 292 -13.24 0.34 -1.45
N VAL A 293 -13.61 -0.82 -1.98
CA VAL A 293 -14.19 -0.89 -3.33
C VAL A 293 -15.59 -0.26 -3.45
N MET A 294 -16.23 0.10 -2.36
CA MET A 294 -17.51 0.80 -2.32
C MET A 294 -17.38 2.33 -2.38
N SER A 295 -16.17 2.88 -2.55
CA SER A 295 -15.90 4.32 -2.56
C SER A 295 -15.10 4.72 -3.79
N VAL A 296 -15.22 6.00 -4.18
CA VAL A 296 -14.38 6.60 -5.22
C VAL A 296 -13.08 7.09 -4.58
N GLY A 297 -11.95 6.90 -5.26
CA GLY A 297 -10.65 7.36 -4.80
C GLY A 297 -9.84 6.29 -4.07
N ASP A 298 -8.55 6.58 -3.90
CA ASP A 298 -7.57 5.58 -3.51
C ASP A 298 -7.56 5.30 -2.00
N ASN A 299 -7.99 6.25 -1.15
CA ASN A 299 -7.99 6.13 0.31
C ASN A 299 -9.25 6.68 0.99
N ASP A 300 -10.20 7.22 0.23
CA ASP A 300 -11.46 7.75 0.78
C ASP A 300 -12.32 6.65 1.41
N GLY A 301 -12.22 5.44 0.88
CA GLY A 301 -12.92 4.25 1.35
C GLY A 301 -12.35 3.60 2.61
N LEU A 302 -11.14 3.96 3.06
CA LEU A 302 -10.54 3.33 4.23
C LEU A 302 -11.32 3.68 5.51
N PRO A 303 -11.75 2.66 6.31
CA PRO A 303 -12.65 2.88 7.43
C PRO A 303 -11.96 3.43 8.68
N THR A 304 -12.74 4.09 9.53
CA THR A 304 -12.41 4.23 10.95
C THR A 304 -12.59 2.89 11.68
N ARG A 305 -12.14 2.82 12.93
CA ARG A 305 -12.31 1.62 13.77
C ARG A 305 -13.78 1.28 13.99
N GLU A 306 -14.60 2.29 14.22
CA GLU A 306 -16.04 2.14 14.43
C GLU A 306 -16.76 1.65 13.18
N GLU A 307 -16.43 2.22 12.01
CA GLU A 307 -16.98 1.79 10.71
C GLU A 307 -16.60 0.35 10.39
N LEU A 308 -15.34 -0.04 10.65
CA LEU A 308 -14.87 -1.41 10.45
C LEU A 308 -15.62 -2.39 11.34
N GLN A 309 -15.80 -2.08 12.62
CA GLN A 309 -16.55 -2.91 13.57
C GLN A 309 -18.01 -3.08 13.12
N ALA A 310 -18.68 -1.99 12.74
CA ALA A 310 -20.04 -2.02 12.24
C ALA A 310 -20.18 -2.91 10.99
N PHE A 311 -19.27 -2.73 10.00
CA PHE A 311 -19.27 -3.54 8.80
C PHE A 311 -19.06 -5.03 9.09
N MET A 312 -18.09 -5.38 9.93
CA MET A 312 -17.83 -6.77 10.31
C MET A 312 -18.98 -7.40 11.13
N ALA A 313 -19.78 -6.58 11.81
CA ALA A 313 -21.01 -7.01 12.50
C ALA A 313 -22.22 -7.16 11.55
N GLY A 314 -22.06 -6.87 10.24
CA GLY A 314 -23.11 -6.93 9.24
C GLY A 314 -24.01 -5.69 9.19
N GLU A 315 -23.60 -4.59 9.81
CA GLU A 315 -24.30 -3.33 9.74
C GLU A 315 -23.98 -2.57 8.44
N LYS A 316 -24.97 -1.81 7.93
CA LYS A 316 -24.75 -0.95 6.78
C LYS A 316 -23.95 0.30 7.19
N ILE A 317 -22.78 0.47 6.57
CA ILE A 317 -22.02 1.72 6.71
C ILE A 317 -22.41 2.69 5.60
N TRP A 318 -22.80 3.93 6.01
CA TRP A 318 -23.13 5.00 5.08
C TRP A 318 -21.89 5.83 4.78
N ARG A 319 -21.53 5.98 3.49
CA ARG A 319 -20.42 6.83 3.07
C ARG A 319 -20.91 8.01 2.25
N LYS A 320 -20.30 9.18 2.45
CA LYS A 320 -20.51 10.35 1.60
C LYS A 320 -20.08 10.01 0.18
N GLY A 321 -21.02 9.92 -0.73
CA GLY A 321 -20.79 9.62 -2.15
C GLY A 321 -21.74 8.58 -2.75
N ASN A 322 -22.56 7.93 -1.94
CA ASN A 322 -23.63 7.03 -2.41
C ASN A 322 -24.98 7.77 -2.47
N GLY A 323 -25.03 8.90 -3.15
CA GLY A 323 -26.23 9.65 -3.47
C GLY A 323 -26.28 9.93 -4.97
#